data_3167623bb9f205dcf4f8f69047363ade
#
_entry.id   3167623bb9f205dcf4f8f69047363ade
#
_cell.length_a   1.000
_cell.length_b   1.000
_cell.length_c   1.000
_cell.angle_alpha   90.00
_cell.angle_beta   90.00
_cell.angle_gamma   90.00
#
_symmetry.space_group_name_H-M   'P 1'
#
loop_
_entity.id
_entity.type
_entity.pdbx_description
1 polymer ?
#
loop_
_entity_poly.entity_id
_entity_poly.type
_entity_poly.pdbx_seq_one_letter_code
_entity_poly.pdbx_strand_id
1 'polypeptide(L)'
;LPSSGVSGEPVGQPDARQGCAREPEARIEEQPTASPATFPRYLIPLPGEAPATAAHGPAERLVLLTFDDGPDLQGTPLILAELDRRKLKAVFFVMGQHIVRNRPEDLARRDLLRKLAVHGHHVGNHTMHHKDLCQNPGALAEEVDRAAELITYATGVRPQLFRSPYGARCRSLDRALAERDLTQVGWNADPQEWRGDGEDAIFAYVTNRLAHASAPVILLLHDKNLAAVHALPRILDWIEQEEARVAREGGVPIRIVDYSVLLPVQQTTLQAHALPR
;
A
#
# COMPACT_ATOMS: atom_id res chain seq x y z
N LEU A 1 -12.48 37.33 -68.52
CA LEU A 1 -11.50 38.27 -69.12
C LEU A 1 -11.61 39.67 -68.54
N PRO A 2 -10.62 40.50 -68.32
CA PRO A 2 -9.13 40.35 -68.44
C PRO A 2 -8.41 40.59 -67.08
N SER A 3 -7.26 39.98 -66.87
CA SER A 3 -5.86 40.40 -67.06
C SER A 3 -5.40 41.71 -66.44
N SER A 4 -4.37 41.59 -65.57
CA SER A 4 -3.12 42.39 -65.44
C SER A 4 -2.45 41.91 -64.15
N GLY A 5 -1.27 41.36 -64.03
CA GLY A 5 -0.04 41.63 -64.66
C GLY A 5 0.67 42.80 -63.98
N VAL A 6 1.52 42.57 -62.91
CA VAL A 6 2.64 43.42 -62.61
C VAL A 6 3.76 42.60 -61.95
N SER A 7 4.88 42.65 -62.60
CA SER A 7 6.24 42.27 -62.21
C SER A 7 6.79 43.15 -61.10
N GLY A 8 7.65 42.61 -60.27
CA GLY A 8 8.49 43.38 -59.35
C GLY A 8 9.67 42.56 -58.84
N GLU A 9 10.83 42.94 -59.20
CA GLU A 9 12.16 42.39 -59.02
C GLU A 9 12.70 42.36 -57.60
N PRO A 10 13.85 41.74 -57.36
CA PRO A 10 14.32 41.25 -56.08
C PRO A 10 15.12 42.31 -55.30
N VAL A 11 15.00 42.29 -53.98
CA VAL A 11 15.84 43.11 -53.09
C VAL A 11 16.62 42.22 -52.13
N GLY A 12 17.88 42.27 -52.33
CA GLY A 12 19.02 42.29 -51.44
C GLY A 12 19.04 41.44 -50.19
N GLN A 13 19.97 40.47 -50.14
CA GLN A 13 20.48 39.92 -48.88
C GLN A 13 21.27 40.98 -48.12
N PRO A 14 21.13 41.05 -46.79
CA PRO A 14 22.13 41.65 -45.92
C PRO A 14 23.05 40.60 -45.28
N ASP A 15 24.28 40.96 -45.36
CA ASP A 15 25.55 40.45 -44.91
C ASP A 15 25.52 39.75 -43.52
N ALA A 16 26.14 38.60 -43.49
CA ALA A 16 26.49 37.86 -42.30
C ALA A 16 27.75 38.45 -41.66
N ARG A 17 27.61 39.18 -40.56
CA ARG A 17 28.65 39.38 -39.54
C ARG A 17 28.11 40.26 -38.41
N GLN A 18 27.55 39.62 -37.37
CA GLN A 18 27.55 40.21 -36.05
C GLN A 18 27.51 39.12 -34.96
N GLY A 19 28.59 39.02 -34.27
CA GLY A 19 28.91 38.70 -32.89
C GLY A 19 28.00 37.74 -32.15
N CYS A 20 28.47 36.49 -31.90
CA CYS A 20 28.01 35.67 -30.81
C CYS A 20 28.25 36.39 -29.46
N ALA A 21 27.21 37.02 -28.92
CA ALA A 21 27.17 37.34 -27.53
C ALA A 21 26.90 36.07 -26.76
N ARG A 22 27.84 35.62 -25.93
CA ARG A 22 27.65 34.53 -24.96
C ARG A 22 26.56 34.98 -23.98
N GLU A 23 25.46 34.25 -23.95
CA GLU A 23 24.51 34.33 -22.86
C GLU A 23 25.20 33.95 -21.54
N PRO A 24 24.94 34.65 -20.45
CA PRO A 24 25.50 34.30 -19.15
C PRO A 24 24.97 32.94 -18.73
N GLU A 25 25.86 32.03 -18.35
CA GLU A 25 25.55 30.75 -17.72
C GLU A 25 24.60 31.02 -16.53
N ALA A 26 23.38 30.50 -16.65
CA ALA A 26 22.43 30.50 -15.57
C ALA A 26 23.05 29.74 -14.39
N ARG A 27 23.36 30.44 -13.31
CA ARG A 27 23.70 29.82 -12.04
C ARG A 27 22.57 28.86 -11.68
N ILE A 28 22.91 27.58 -11.63
CA ILE A 28 22.05 26.57 -11.00
C ILE A 28 22.05 26.96 -9.51
N GLU A 29 21.00 27.62 -9.07
CA GLU A 29 20.72 27.76 -7.64
C GLU A 29 20.53 26.34 -7.09
N GLU A 30 21.45 25.90 -6.25
CA GLU A 30 21.28 24.70 -5.45
C GLU A 30 19.98 24.85 -4.67
N GLN A 31 18.96 24.11 -5.08
CA GLN A 31 17.74 23.99 -4.30
C GLN A 31 18.11 23.42 -2.93
N PRO A 32 17.55 23.94 -1.85
CA PRO A 32 17.85 23.49 -0.50
C PRO A 32 17.62 21.98 -0.43
N THR A 33 18.65 21.25 -0.04
CA THR A 33 18.59 19.81 0.21
C THR A 33 17.45 19.55 1.18
N ALA A 34 16.41 18.87 0.71
CA ALA A 34 15.27 18.48 1.54
C ALA A 34 15.81 17.76 2.79
N SER A 35 15.36 18.20 3.94
CA SER A 35 15.69 17.65 5.26
C SER A 35 15.50 16.12 5.25
N PRO A 36 16.39 15.33 5.89
CA PRO A 36 16.33 13.87 5.89
C PRO A 36 15.09 13.27 6.57
N ALA A 37 14.14 14.09 7.00
CA ALA A 37 12.92 13.68 7.71
C ALA A 37 11.77 13.18 6.81
N THR A 38 11.93 13.12 5.49
CA THR A 38 10.83 12.80 4.55
C THR A 38 11.08 11.52 3.76
N PHE A 39 11.66 10.49 4.36
CA PHE A 39 11.66 9.19 3.71
C PHE A 39 10.31 8.51 3.89
N PRO A 40 9.74 7.94 2.80
CA PRO A 40 8.47 7.24 2.87
C PRO A 40 8.56 6.09 3.87
N ARG A 41 7.56 6.00 4.74
CA ARG A 41 7.46 4.93 5.72
C ARG A 41 7.03 3.66 5.01
N TYR A 42 7.90 2.67 4.97
CA TYR A 42 7.57 1.34 4.45
C TYR A 42 7.46 0.32 5.58
N LEU A 43 6.39 -0.46 5.54
CA LEU A 43 6.20 -1.64 6.38
C LEU A 43 6.61 -2.90 5.61
N ILE A 44 7.82 -2.94 5.08
CA ILE A 44 8.42 -4.18 4.57
C ILE A 44 9.90 -4.13 4.92
N PRO A 45 10.47 -5.20 5.48
CA PRO A 45 11.91 -5.39 5.47
C PRO A 45 12.36 -5.47 4.00
N LEU A 46 13.22 -4.58 3.56
CA LEU A 46 13.84 -4.70 2.24
C LEU A 46 14.63 -6.02 2.17
N PRO A 47 14.72 -6.68 1.00
CA PRO A 47 15.58 -7.85 0.85
C PRO A 47 17.00 -7.47 1.24
N GLY A 48 17.54 -8.11 2.31
CA GLY A 48 18.88 -7.84 2.84
C GLY A 48 18.94 -6.96 4.09
N GLU A 49 17.88 -6.29 4.49
CA GLU A 49 17.80 -5.68 5.82
C GLU A 49 17.32 -6.73 6.83
N ALA A 50 18.17 -7.12 7.75
CA ALA A 50 17.75 -7.86 8.92
C ALA A 50 16.72 -6.97 9.66
N PRO A 51 15.53 -7.49 10.04
CA PRO A 51 14.60 -6.75 10.87
C PRO A 51 15.39 -6.31 12.10
N ALA A 52 15.30 -5.02 12.46
CA ALA A 52 15.84 -4.56 13.72
C ALA A 52 15.23 -5.46 14.80
N THR A 53 16.03 -6.33 15.35
CA THR A 53 15.64 -7.24 16.42
C THR A 53 15.26 -6.36 17.59
N ALA A 54 13.95 -6.16 17.75
CA ALA A 54 13.45 -5.66 19.01
C ALA A 54 13.96 -6.63 20.10
N ALA A 55 14.61 -6.10 21.11
CA ALA A 55 15.11 -6.85 22.26
C ALA A 55 13.92 -7.38 23.09
N HIS A 56 13.25 -8.39 22.58
CA HIS A 56 12.14 -9.06 23.25
C HIS A 56 12.31 -10.56 23.03
N GLY A 57 12.35 -11.32 24.10
CA GLY A 57 12.15 -12.75 24.24
C GLY A 57 12.52 -13.69 23.07
N PRO A 58 12.18 -14.97 23.12
CA PRO A 58 12.40 -15.87 21.99
C PRO A 58 11.72 -15.30 20.73
N ALA A 59 12.48 -15.22 19.62
CA ALA A 59 12.02 -14.58 18.38
C ALA A 59 10.65 -15.14 17.95
N GLU A 60 9.63 -14.29 17.92
CA GLU A 60 8.27 -14.65 17.45
C GLU A 60 8.17 -14.52 15.94
N ARG A 61 7.44 -15.42 15.30
CA ARG A 61 7.06 -15.30 13.88
C ARG A 61 5.80 -14.43 13.81
N LEU A 62 5.97 -13.15 13.55
CA LEU A 62 4.85 -12.18 13.49
C LEU A 62 4.15 -12.24 12.13
N VAL A 63 2.83 -12.20 12.12
CA VAL A 63 1.99 -12.24 10.92
C VAL A 63 0.99 -11.09 10.95
N LEU A 64 1.01 -10.24 9.91
CA LEU A 64 -0.02 -9.26 9.65
C LEU A 64 -0.94 -9.77 8.54
N LEU A 65 -2.22 -9.90 8.85
CA LEU A 65 -3.25 -10.25 7.86
C LEU A 65 -3.67 -9.01 7.10
N THR A 66 -3.67 -9.07 5.77
CA THR A 66 -4.11 -7.97 4.92
C THR A 66 -4.99 -8.46 3.78
N PHE A 67 -6.02 -7.68 3.44
CA PHE A 67 -6.99 -8.00 2.40
C PHE A 67 -7.13 -6.83 1.44
N ASP A 68 -6.98 -7.08 0.14
CA ASP A 68 -7.02 -6.07 -0.90
C ASP A 68 -8.31 -6.13 -1.74
N ASP A 69 -8.55 -5.07 -2.50
CA ASP A 69 -9.63 -4.93 -3.50
C ASP A 69 -11.07 -4.81 -2.98
N GLY A 70 -11.25 -4.85 -1.66
CA GLY A 70 -12.57 -4.75 -1.04
C GLY A 70 -13.21 -3.34 -1.05
N PRO A 71 -14.32 -3.18 -0.33
CA PRO A 71 -15.04 -4.25 0.37
C PRO A 71 -15.90 -5.08 -0.59
N ASP A 72 -15.91 -6.38 -0.43
CA ASP A 72 -16.78 -7.31 -1.13
C ASP A 72 -18.02 -7.65 -0.28
N LEU A 73 -19.21 -7.77 -0.91
CA LEU A 73 -20.45 -8.00 -0.18
C LEU A 73 -20.61 -9.44 0.33
N GLN A 74 -19.86 -10.37 -0.23
CA GLN A 74 -19.90 -11.78 0.16
C GLN A 74 -18.69 -12.15 1.03
N GLY A 75 -17.49 -11.83 0.59
CA GLY A 75 -16.26 -12.25 1.27
C GLY A 75 -15.95 -11.44 2.53
N THR A 76 -16.03 -10.10 2.47
CA THR A 76 -15.69 -9.25 3.64
C THR A 76 -16.49 -9.61 4.90
N PRO A 77 -17.82 -9.87 4.86
CA PRO A 77 -18.56 -10.29 6.06
C PRO A 77 -18.10 -11.61 6.64
N LEU A 78 -17.71 -12.59 5.81
CA LEU A 78 -17.22 -13.89 6.25
C LEU A 78 -15.86 -13.76 6.94
N ILE A 79 -14.95 -12.96 6.36
CA ILE A 79 -13.66 -12.64 6.97
C ILE A 79 -13.85 -11.94 8.30
N LEU A 80 -14.71 -10.91 8.35
CA LEU A 80 -14.99 -10.16 9.59
C LEU A 80 -15.50 -11.08 10.70
N ALA A 81 -16.48 -11.96 10.41
CA ALA A 81 -17.02 -12.90 11.37
C ALA A 81 -15.93 -13.86 11.91
N GLU A 82 -15.04 -14.32 11.05
CA GLU A 82 -13.95 -15.22 11.45
C GLU A 82 -12.89 -14.52 12.30
N LEU A 83 -12.51 -13.29 11.95
CA LEU A 83 -11.57 -12.48 12.73
C LEU A 83 -12.15 -12.10 14.10
N ASP A 84 -13.43 -11.71 14.16
CA ASP A 84 -14.12 -11.38 15.42
C ASP A 84 -14.20 -12.57 16.37
N ARG A 85 -14.53 -13.76 15.85
CA ARG A 85 -14.58 -15.00 16.62
C ARG A 85 -13.27 -15.28 17.35
N ARG A 86 -12.14 -14.92 16.73
CA ARG A 86 -10.78 -15.13 17.24
C ARG A 86 -10.18 -13.87 17.89
N LYS A 87 -10.91 -12.75 17.91
CA LYS A 87 -10.44 -11.45 18.42
C LYS A 87 -9.18 -10.95 17.70
N LEU A 88 -9.03 -11.29 16.43
CA LEU A 88 -7.93 -10.88 15.59
C LEU A 88 -8.23 -9.56 14.89
N LYS A 89 -7.18 -8.82 14.54
CA LYS A 89 -7.26 -7.59 13.74
C LYS A 89 -6.50 -7.75 12.44
N ALA A 90 -6.94 -7.02 11.41
CA ALA A 90 -6.38 -7.04 10.08
C ALA A 90 -6.42 -5.66 9.45
N VAL A 91 -5.75 -5.51 8.31
CA VAL A 91 -5.82 -4.32 7.47
C VAL A 91 -6.58 -4.66 6.18
N PHE A 92 -7.54 -3.82 5.81
CA PHE A 92 -8.30 -3.93 4.56
C PHE A 92 -7.96 -2.75 3.67
N PHE A 93 -7.29 -3.00 2.54
CA PHE A 93 -6.98 -1.98 1.54
C PHE A 93 -8.10 -1.93 0.51
N VAL A 94 -8.89 -0.86 0.57
CA VAL A 94 -10.15 -0.77 -0.15
C VAL A 94 -10.08 0.19 -1.32
N MET A 95 -10.85 -0.13 -2.38
CA MET A 95 -10.93 0.68 -3.58
C MET A 95 -12.11 1.65 -3.51
N GLY A 96 -11.84 2.93 -3.80
CA GLY A 96 -12.87 3.99 -3.73
C GLY A 96 -14.06 3.77 -4.67
N GLN A 97 -13.83 3.16 -5.83
CA GLN A 97 -14.89 2.90 -6.83
C GLN A 97 -16.04 2.03 -6.30
N HIS A 98 -15.80 1.21 -5.28
CA HIS A 98 -16.80 0.33 -4.68
C HIS A 98 -17.77 1.05 -3.74
N ILE A 99 -17.45 2.30 -3.36
CA ILE A 99 -18.19 3.06 -2.36
C ILE A 99 -18.59 4.48 -2.82
N VAL A 100 -18.34 4.83 -4.09
CA VAL A 100 -18.47 6.21 -4.59
C VAL A 100 -19.91 6.60 -4.88
N ARG A 101 -20.76 5.66 -5.31
CA ARG A 101 -22.13 5.93 -5.74
C ARG A 101 -23.13 5.67 -4.61
N ASN A 102 -24.37 6.12 -4.80
CA ASN A 102 -25.45 5.91 -3.84
C ASN A 102 -26.38 4.75 -4.24
N ARG A 103 -25.85 3.73 -4.90
CA ARG A 103 -26.58 2.51 -5.19
C ARG A 103 -26.70 1.68 -3.91
N PRO A 104 -27.71 0.81 -3.80
CA PRO A 104 -27.86 -0.07 -2.63
C PRO A 104 -26.58 -0.84 -2.28
N GLU A 105 -25.87 -1.35 -3.27
CA GLU A 105 -24.62 -2.10 -3.08
C GLU A 105 -23.50 -1.22 -2.52
N ASP A 106 -23.37 0.03 -3.00
CA ASP A 106 -22.34 0.96 -2.53
C ASP A 106 -22.63 1.40 -1.07
N LEU A 107 -23.91 1.57 -0.73
CA LEU A 107 -24.33 1.86 0.65
C LEU A 107 -24.04 0.67 1.57
N ALA A 108 -24.36 -0.56 1.13
CA ALA A 108 -24.03 -1.77 1.88
C ALA A 108 -22.52 -1.93 2.10
N ARG A 109 -21.70 -1.61 1.10
CA ARG A 109 -20.22 -1.61 1.23
C ARG A 109 -19.71 -0.55 2.19
N ARG A 110 -20.30 0.67 2.20
CA ARG A 110 -19.97 1.70 3.21
C ARG A 110 -20.30 1.23 4.63
N ASP A 111 -21.42 0.53 4.79
CA ASP A 111 -21.79 -0.05 6.08
C ASP A 111 -20.81 -1.14 6.54
N LEU A 112 -20.29 -1.96 5.59
CA LEU A 112 -19.22 -2.90 5.89
C LEU A 112 -17.93 -2.20 6.33
N LEU A 113 -17.51 -1.11 5.65
CA LEU A 113 -16.34 -0.35 6.07
C LEU A 113 -16.51 0.23 7.47
N ARG A 114 -17.71 0.76 7.77
CA ARG A 114 -18.01 1.25 9.13
C ARG A 114 -17.91 0.13 10.16
N LYS A 115 -18.45 -1.06 9.86
CA LYS A 115 -18.33 -2.23 10.72
C LYS A 115 -16.87 -2.62 10.94
N LEU A 116 -16.06 -2.73 9.89
CA LEU A 116 -14.63 -3.02 10.02
C LEU A 116 -13.95 -2.03 10.98
N ALA A 117 -14.18 -0.73 10.82
CA ALA A 117 -13.60 0.29 11.68
C ALA A 117 -14.09 0.20 13.14
N VAL A 118 -15.40 0.00 13.36
CA VAL A 118 -15.99 -0.16 14.70
C VAL A 118 -15.46 -1.41 15.42
N HIS A 119 -15.22 -2.49 14.67
CA HIS A 119 -14.63 -3.72 15.20
C HIS A 119 -13.10 -3.63 15.37
N GLY A 120 -12.49 -2.45 15.09
CA GLY A 120 -11.07 -2.18 15.33
C GLY A 120 -10.14 -2.73 14.28
N HIS A 121 -10.65 -3.04 13.08
CA HIS A 121 -9.79 -3.29 11.92
C HIS A 121 -9.34 -1.97 11.30
N HIS A 122 -8.21 -2.01 10.59
CA HIS A 122 -7.69 -0.85 9.88
C HIS A 122 -8.18 -0.84 8.44
N VAL A 123 -8.69 0.30 7.99
CA VAL A 123 -9.09 0.50 6.59
C VAL A 123 -8.05 1.38 5.92
N GLY A 124 -7.30 0.80 5.00
CA GLY A 124 -6.29 1.45 4.18
C GLY A 124 -6.82 1.83 2.80
N ASN A 125 -6.06 2.66 2.10
CA ASN A 125 -6.39 3.16 0.77
C ASN A 125 -5.69 2.29 -0.30
N HIS A 126 -6.46 1.77 -1.27
CA HIS A 126 -5.98 0.99 -2.40
C HIS A 126 -6.30 1.66 -3.75
N THR A 127 -6.22 2.99 -3.79
CA THR A 127 -6.60 3.86 -4.89
C THR A 127 -8.11 3.88 -5.18
N MET A 128 -8.51 4.74 -6.11
CA MET A 128 -9.90 4.84 -6.54
C MET A 128 -10.28 3.71 -7.51
N HIS A 129 -9.41 3.44 -8.52
CA HIS A 129 -9.71 2.56 -9.65
C HIS A 129 -8.63 1.50 -9.90
N HIS A 130 -7.80 1.18 -8.91
CA HIS A 130 -6.71 0.19 -9.01
C HIS A 130 -5.65 0.54 -10.07
N LYS A 131 -5.27 1.83 -10.18
CA LYS A 131 -4.27 2.27 -11.15
C LYS A 131 -2.85 2.19 -10.61
N ASP A 132 -1.92 1.81 -11.48
CA ASP A 132 -0.48 1.97 -11.26
C ASP A 132 -0.11 3.46 -11.34
N LEU A 133 0.17 4.05 -10.18
CA LEU A 133 0.48 5.48 -10.06
C LEU A 133 1.90 5.84 -10.45
N CYS A 134 2.78 4.86 -10.59
CA CYS A 134 4.12 5.09 -11.17
C CYS A 134 4.04 5.31 -12.68
N GLN A 135 3.07 4.67 -13.34
CA GLN A 135 2.80 4.89 -14.77
C GLN A 135 1.80 6.04 -14.99
N ASN A 136 1.03 6.43 -13.97
CA ASN A 136 -0.01 7.46 -14.04
C ASN A 136 0.17 8.54 -12.95
N PRO A 137 1.30 9.26 -12.89
CA PRO A 137 1.60 10.18 -11.78
C PRO A 137 0.64 11.38 -11.71
N GLY A 138 -0.02 11.75 -12.80
CA GLY A 138 -1.03 12.81 -12.82
C GLY A 138 -2.38 12.44 -12.18
N ALA A 139 -2.59 11.17 -11.85
CA ALA A 139 -3.86 10.69 -11.31
C ALA A 139 -3.94 10.71 -9.77
N LEU A 140 -2.92 11.23 -9.07
CA LEU A 140 -2.83 11.16 -7.60
C LEU A 140 -4.05 11.74 -6.87
N ALA A 141 -4.56 12.90 -7.31
CA ALA A 141 -5.73 13.53 -6.67
C ALA A 141 -6.97 12.63 -6.78
N GLU A 142 -7.25 12.08 -7.96
CA GLU A 142 -8.39 11.20 -8.17
C GLU A 142 -8.19 9.84 -7.49
N GLU A 143 -7.01 9.25 -7.63
CA GLU A 143 -6.78 7.87 -7.18
C GLU A 143 -6.49 7.77 -5.68
N VAL A 144 -5.81 8.75 -5.09
CA VAL A 144 -5.41 8.71 -3.67
C VAL A 144 -6.31 9.60 -2.82
N ASP A 145 -6.43 10.89 -3.18
CA ASP A 145 -7.13 11.83 -2.32
C ASP A 145 -8.63 11.58 -2.33
N ARG A 146 -9.22 11.34 -3.52
CA ARG A 146 -10.64 11.02 -3.64
C ARG A 146 -11.02 9.72 -2.93
N ALA A 147 -10.19 8.68 -3.04
CA ALA A 147 -10.42 7.43 -2.31
C ALA A 147 -10.33 7.66 -0.79
N ALA A 148 -9.35 8.43 -0.32
CA ALA A 148 -9.21 8.77 1.10
C ALA A 148 -10.42 9.53 1.65
N GLU A 149 -10.99 10.47 0.89
CA GLU A 149 -12.22 11.18 1.27
C GLU A 149 -13.41 10.23 1.46
N LEU A 150 -13.59 9.30 0.50
CA LEU A 150 -14.69 8.32 0.54
C LEU A 150 -14.54 7.34 1.70
N ILE A 151 -13.32 6.87 1.98
CA ILE A 151 -13.02 6.02 3.13
C ILE A 151 -13.31 6.78 4.43
N THR A 152 -12.84 8.02 4.54
CA THR A 152 -13.10 8.88 5.72
C THR A 152 -14.61 9.10 5.92
N TYR A 153 -15.34 9.36 4.85
CA TYR A 153 -16.80 9.51 4.92
C TYR A 153 -17.49 8.23 5.42
N ALA A 154 -17.04 7.06 4.96
CA ALA A 154 -17.63 5.78 5.33
C ALA A 154 -17.29 5.34 6.76
N THR A 155 -16.04 5.56 7.20
CA THR A 155 -15.52 5.02 8.47
C THR A 155 -15.46 6.05 9.61
N GLY A 156 -15.46 7.35 9.28
CA GLY A 156 -15.16 8.42 10.22
C GLY A 156 -13.67 8.61 10.50
N VAL A 157 -12.79 7.81 9.90
CA VAL A 157 -11.34 7.81 10.14
C VAL A 157 -10.59 7.99 8.83
N ARG A 158 -9.66 8.97 8.77
CA ARG A 158 -8.80 9.15 7.61
C ARG A 158 -7.81 7.97 7.51
N PRO A 159 -7.69 7.31 6.34
CA PRO A 159 -6.72 6.24 6.17
C PRO A 159 -5.29 6.78 6.32
N GLN A 160 -4.47 6.08 7.09
CA GLN A 160 -3.04 6.35 7.26
C GLN A 160 -2.18 5.35 6.49
N LEU A 161 -2.78 4.25 6.05
CA LEU A 161 -2.13 3.18 5.31
C LEU A 161 -2.54 3.23 3.85
N PHE A 162 -1.58 3.01 2.98
CA PHE A 162 -1.76 2.93 1.54
C PHE A 162 -1.10 1.67 1.00
N ARG A 163 -1.72 1.01 0.05
CA ARG A 163 -1.10 -0.06 -0.72
C ARG A 163 -1.22 0.24 -2.20
N SER A 164 -0.08 0.26 -2.89
CA SER A 164 -0.05 0.43 -4.34
C SER A 164 -0.61 -0.79 -5.05
N PRO A 165 -1.53 -0.60 -6.00
CA PRO A 165 -1.87 -1.65 -6.95
C PRO A 165 -0.62 -2.24 -7.61
N TYR A 166 -0.62 -3.55 -7.81
CA TYR A 166 0.48 -4.30 -8.43
C TYR A 166 1.83 -4.23 -7.67
N GLY A 167 1.84 -3.68 -6.45
CA GLY A 167 3.08 -3.41 -5.72
C GLY A 167 3.96 -2.32 -6.35
N ALA A 168 3.38 -1.44 -7.17
CA ALA A 168 4.10 -0.40 -7.88
C ALA A 168 4.85 0.53 -6.92
N ARG A 169 6.12 0.84 -7.25
CA ARG A 169 6.99 1.71 -6.46
C ARG A 169 7.83 2.61 -7.35
N CYS A 170 7.84 3.89 -7.04
CA CYS A 170 8.72 4.88 -7.68
C CYS A 170 8.87 6.12 -6.78
N ARG A 171 9.96 6.86 -6.95
CA ARG A 171 10.27 8.04 -6.12
C ARG A 171 9.17 9.10 -6.13
N SER A 172 8.49 9.30 -7.26
CA SER A 172 7.39 10.27 -7.36
C SER A 172 6.20 9.87 -6.49
N LEU A 173 5.84 8.59 -6.49
CA LEU A 173 4.77 8.07 -5.64
C LEU A 173 5.18 8.13 -4.17
N ASP A 174 6.40 7.70 -3.83
CA ASP A 174 6.90 7.73 -2.46
C ASP A 174 6.82 9.14 -1.85
N ARG A 175 7.24 10.17 -2.62
CA ARG A 175 7.12 11.57 -2.20
C ARG A 175 5.67 11.99 -2.02
N ALA A 176 4.81 11.68 -2.98
CA ALA A 176 3.40 12.06 -2.96
C ALA A 176 2.64 11.43 -1.78
N LEU A 177 2.98 10.20 -1.38
CA LEU A 177 2.42 9.54 -0.21
C LEU A 177 2.93 10.17 1.09
N ALA A 178 4.22 10.52 1.15
CA ALA A 178 4.80 11.21 2.31
C ALA A 178 4.16 12.60 2.55
N GLU A 179 3.90 13.37 1.47
CA GLU A 179 3.19 14.65 1.54
C GLU A 179 1.74 14.52 2.05
N ARG A 180 1.18 13.32 2.04
CA ARG A 180 -0.18 12.99 2.51
C ARG A 180 -0.21 12.26 3.86
N ASP A 181 0.94 12.10 4.51
CA ASP A 181 1.10 11.31 5.74
C ASP A 181 0.63 9.86 5.59
N LEU A 182 0.75 9.29 4.39
CA LEU A 182 0.40 7.91 4.10
C LEU A 182 1.62 7.01 4.22
N THR A 183 1.47 5.89 4.95
CA THR A 183 2.46 4.83 5.03
C THR A 183 2.15 3.77 3.98
N GLN A 184 3.09 3.52 3.06
CA GLN A 184 2.94 2.45 2.09
C GLN A 184 3.20 1.09 2.73
N VAL A 185 2.27 0.16 2.57
CA VAL A 185 2.34 -1.21 3.08
C VAL A 185 2.43 -2.18 1.91
N GLY A 186 3.55 -2.88 1.79
CA GLY A 186 3.69 -3.96 0.83
C GLY A 186 3.30 -5.32 1.41
N TRP A 187 3.83 -6.40 0.81
CA TRP A 187 3.65 -7.77 1.28
C TRP A 187 4.90 -8.61 0.98
N ASN A 188 5.06 -9.71 1.70
CA ASN A 188 6.13 -10.68 1.49
C ASN A 188 5.62 -12.13 1.52
N ALA A 189 4.30 -12.31 1.55
CA ALA A 189 3.62 -13.57 1.33
C ALA A 189 2.38 -13.32 0.47
N ASP A 190 2.31 -13.98 -0.69
CA ASP A 190 1.25 -13.82 -1.70
C ASP A 190 1.00 -15.20 -2.31
N PRO A 191 -0.11 -15.87 -1.96
CA PRO A 191 -0.48 -17.16 -2.56
C PRO A 191 -0.92 -17.04 -4.01
N GLN A 192 -1.08 -15.82 -4.54
CA GLN A 192 -1.52 -15.52 -5.90
C GLN A 192 -2.86 -16.15 -6.27
N GLU A 193 -3.79 -16.22 -5.32
CA GLU A 193 -5.11 -16.81 -5.48
C GLU A 193 -5.94 -16.17 -6.60
N TRP A 194 -5.59 -14.96 -6.99
CA TRP A 194 -6.16 -14.26 -8.15
C TRP A 194 -5.86 -14.97 -9.48
N ARG A 195 -4.92 -15.93 -9.53
CA ARG A 195 -4.63 -16.78 -10.69
C ARG A 195 -5.59 -17.96 -10.81
N GLY A 196 -6.48 -18.16 -9.83
CA GLY A 196 -7.47 -19.23 -9.83
C GLY A 196 -7.08 -20.45 -9.01
N ASP A 197 -6.10 -20.32 -8.13
CA ASP A 197 -5.73 -21.38 -7.19
C ASP A 197 -6.88 -21.66 -6.21
N GLY A 198 -7.09 -22.95 -5.92
CA GLY A 198 -8.11 -23.40 -4.97
C GLY A 198 -7.65 -23.28 -3.51
N GLU A 199 -8.61 -23.47 -2.59
CA GLU A 199 -8.41 -23.38 -1.14
C GLU A 199 -7.22 -24.20 -0.62
N ASP A 200 -7.00 -25.41 -1.13
CA ASP A 200 -5.91 -26.29 -0.68
C ASP A 200 -4.53 -25.74 -1.08
N ALA A 201 -4.41 -25.18 -2.26
CA ALA A 201 -3.15 -24.58 -2.72
C ALA A 201 -2.82 -23.32 -1.89
N ILE A 202 -3.82 -22.47 -1.62
CA ILE A 202 -3.69 -21.28 -0.77
C ILE A 202 -3.27 -21.71 0.64
N PHE A 203 -3.96 -22.67 1.24
CA PHE A 203 -3.64 -23.21 2.55
C PHE A 203 -2.20 -23.74 2.62
N ALA A 204 -1.82 -24.59 1.67
CA ALA A 204 -0.48 -25.17 1.62
C ALA A 204 0.62 -24.11 1.46
N TYR A 205 0.42 -23.11 0.59
CA TYR A 205 1.35 -22.01 0.42
C TYR A 205 1.52 -21.22 1.72
N VAL A 206 0.41 -20.77 2.33
CA VAL A 206 0.45 -19.92 3.52
C VAL A 206 1.09 -20.66 4.70
N THR A 207 0.66 -21.88 5.00
CA THR A 207 1.21 -22.65 6.13
C THR A 207 2.69 -22.96 5.95
N ASN A 208 3.13 -23.31 4.74
CA ASN A 208 4.55 -23.50 4.45
C ASN A 208 5.34 -22.19 4.62
N ARG A 209 4.81 -21.06 4.13
CA ARG A 209 5.48 -19.76 4.26
C ARG A 209 5.62 -19.32 5.73
N LEU A 210 4.58 -19.56 6.56
CA LEU A 210 4.60 -19.25 7.99
C LEU A 210 5.50 -20.19 8.79
N ALA A 211 5.50 -21.50 8.47
CA ALA A 211 6.37 -22.48 9.13
C ALA A 211 7.85 -22.13 9.02
N HIS A 212 8.27 -21.57 7.89
CA HIS A 212 9.66 -21.22 7.59
C HIS A 212 9.97 -19.72 7.67
N ALA A 213 9.10 -18.93 8.30
CA ALA A 213 9.30 -17.49 8.40
C ALA A 213 10.47 -17.16 9.36
N SER A 214 11.46 -16.42 8.84
CA SER A 214 12.59 -15.86 9.60
C SER A 214 12.46 -14.35 9.86
N ALA A 215 11.40 -13.73 9.35
CA ALA A 215 11.09 -12.31 9.49
C ALA A 215 9.58 -12.14 9.58
N PRO A 216 9.06 -10.98 10.01
CA PRO A 216 7.63 -10.69 9.99
C PRO A 216 7.01 -10.94 8.62
N VAL A 217 5.84 -11.57 8.59
CA VAL A 217 5.09 -11.87 7.38
C VAL A 217 3.93 -10.90 7.24
N ILE A 218 3.86 -10.20 6.12
CA ILE A 218 2.69 -9.45 5.70
C ILE A 218 2.01 -10.28 4.61
N LEU A 219 0.90 -10.91 4.99
CA LEU A 219 0.15 -11.81 4.12
C LEU A 219 -0.86 -11.02 3.30
N LEU A 220 -0.73 -11.08 1.98
CA LEU A 220 -1.70 -10.56 1.03
C LEU A 220 -2.75 -11.62 0.71
N LEU A 221 -4.01 -11.28 0.89
CA LEU A 221 -5.18 -12.01 0.41
C LEU A 221 -6.16 -10.99 -0.22
N HIS A 222 -7.17 -11.47 -0.95
CA HIS A 222 -8.21 -10.63 -1.51
C HIS A 222 -9.58 -11.06 -0.96
N ASP A 223 -10.35 -10.13 -0.42
CA ASP A 223 -11.67 -10.44 0.18
C ASP A 223 -12.75 -10.78 -0.85
N LYS A 224 -12.54 -10.42 -2.11
CA LYS A 224 -13.39 -10.83 -3.23
C LYS A 224 -13.11 -12.26 -3.73
N ASN A 225 -12.02 -12.88 -3.33
CA ASN A 225 -11.65 -14.23 -3.74
C ASN A 225 -12.20 -15.26 -2.74
N LEU A 226 -13.27 -15.96 -3.11
CA LEU A 226 -13.93 -16.90 -2.20
C LEU A 226 -13.05 -18.09 -1.80
N ALA A 227 -12.12 -18.54 -2.64
CA ALA A 227 -11.17 -19.59 -2.26
C ALA A 227 -10.25 -19.10 -1.10
N ALA A 228 -9.77 -17.85 -1.15
CA ALA A 228 -9.00 -17.26 -0.05
C ALA A 228 -9.86 -17.09 1.21
N VAL A 229 -11.10 -16.63 1.04
CA VAL A 229 -12.07 -16.48 2.15
C VAL A 229 -12.33 -17.80 2.85
N HIS A 230 -12.53 -18.88 2.10
CA HIS A 230 -12.78 -20.22 2.66
C HIS A 230 -11.51 -20.90 3.19
N ALA A 231 -10.33 -20.59 2.64
CA ALA A 231 -9.06 -21.07 3.18
C ALA A 231 -8.68 -20.43 4.52
N LEU A 232 -9.13 -19.18 4.77
CA LEU A 232 -8.76 -18.41 5.96
C LEU A 232 -9.04 -19.14 7.29
N PRO A 233 -10.24 -19.69 7.56
CA PRO A 233 -10.49 -20.42 8.81
C PRO A 233 -9.51 -21.58 9.04
N ARG A 234 -9.19 -22.33 7.99
CA ARG A 234 -8.24 -23.46 8.05
C ARG A 234 -6.82 -22.98 8.36
N ILE A 235 -6.40 -21.87 7.77
CA ILE A 235 -5.10 -21.24 8.03
C ILE A 235 -5.02 -20.82 9.51
N LEU A 236 -6.06 -20.18 10.02
CA LEU A 236 -6.11 -19.73 11.40
C LEU A 236 -6.16 -20.91 12.39
N ASP A 237 -6.91 -21.98 12.09
CA ASP A 237 -6.89 -23.22 12.87
C ASP A 237 -5.49 -23.84 12.93
N TRP A 238 -4.79 -23.86 11.78
CA TRP A 238 -3.41 -24.36 11.72
C TRP A 238 -2.46 -23.51 12.59
N ILE A 239 -2.59 -22.17 12.57
CA ILE A 239 -1.79 -21.28 13.42
C ILE A 239 -2.02 -21.58 14.90
N GLU A 240 -3.27 -21.74 15.34
CA GLU A 240 -3.61 -22.08 16.73
C GLU A 240 -3.05 -23.46 17.14
N GLN A 241 -3.11 -24.44 16.24
CA GLN A 241 -2.51 -25.77 16.47
C GLN A 241 -0.99 -25.69 16.59
N GLU A 242 -0.34 -24.87 15.76
CA GLU A 242 1.11 -24.67 15.77
C GLU A 242 1.54 -23.94 17.07
N GLU A 243 0.79 -22.93 17.51
CA GLU A 243 1.01 -22.27 18.81
C GLU A 243 0.91 -23.27 19.97
N ALA A 244 -0.14 -24.11 19.97
CA ALA A 244 -0.32 -25.14 20.99
C ALA A 244 0.80 -26.20 20.95
N ARG A 245 1.29 -26.58 19.75
CA ARG A 245 2.44 -27.47 19.60
C ARG A 245 3.70 -26.85 20.18
N VAL A 246 4.00 -25.61 19.81
CA VAL A 246 5.19 -24.88 20.30
C VAL A 246 5.16 -24.70 21.81
N ALA A 247 3.99 -24.46 22.39
CA ALA A 247 3.84 -24.35 23.85
C ALA A 247 4.17 -25.65 24.58
N ARG A 248 3.95 -26.82 23.96
CA ARG A 248 4.28 -28.15 24.56
C ARG A 248 5.71 -28.60 24.29
N GLU A 249 6.21 -28.34 23.10
CA GLU A 249 7.45 -28.95 22.58
C GLU A 249 8.61 -27.96 22.49
N GLY A 250 8.33 -26.67 22.70
CA GLY A 250 9.27 -25.60 22.46
C GLY A 250 9.32 -25.20 20.97
N GLY A 251 10.01 -24.11 20.70
CA GLY A 251 10.17 -23.55 19.36
C GLY A 251 9.80 -22.08 19.32
N VAL A 252 9.64 -21.55 18.10
CA VAL A 252 9.28 -20.15 17.85
C VAL A 252 7.80 -20.05 17.56
N PRO A 253 7.00 -19.37 18.40
CA PRO A 253 5.54 -19.24 18.20
C PRO A 253 5.25 -18.36 16.96
N ILE A 254 4.10 -18.63 16.33
CA ILE A 254 3.52 -17.74 15.30
C ILE A 254 2.49 -16.86 16.02
N ARG A 255 2.54 -15.55 15.78
CA ARG A 255 1.56 -14.62 16.38
C ARG A 255 1.00 -13.68 15.32
N ILE A 256 -0.31 -13.69 15.16
CA ILE A 256 -1.02 -12.68 14.37
C ILE A 256 -1.02 -11.39 15.15
N VAL A 257 -0.60 -10.30 14.51
CA VAL A 257 -0.43 -9.00 15.16
C VAL A 257 -1.21 -7.90 14.45
N ASP A 258 -1.56 -6.88 15.21
CA ASP A 258 -2.01 -5.60 14.66
C ASP A 258 -0.85 -4.89 13.96
N TYR A 259 -1.15 -4.09 12.93
CA TYR A 259 -0.12 -3.37 12.20
C TYR A 259 0.71 -2.43 13.07
N SER A 260 0.13 -1.91 14.15
CA SER A 260 0.82 -1.04 15.11
C SER A 260 2.02 -1.70 15.78
N VAL A 261 2.03 -3.03 15.88
CA VAL A 261 3.16 -3.80 16.40
C VAL A 261 4.36 -3.75 15.43
N LEU A 262 4.11 -3.60 14.14
CA LEU A 262 5.16 -3.55 13.11
C LEU A 262 5.67 -2.11 12.85
N LEU A 263 4.94 -1.08 13.27
CA LEU A 263 5.30 0.33 13.08
C LEU A 263 6.40 0.89 14.00
N PRO A 264 6.52 0.51 15.28
CA PRO A 264 7.40 1.21 16.26
C PRO A 264 8.90 1.15 15.93
N VAL A 265 9.33 0.17 15.14
CA VAL A 265 10.75 0.01 14.78
C VAL A 265 11.28 1.21 13.98
N GLN A 266 10.44 1.94 13.26
CA GLN A 266 10.85 3.10 12.47
C GLN A 266 10.87 4.42 13.25
N GLN A 267 10.06 4.58 14.30
CA GLN A 267 10.05 5.80 15.12
C GLN A 267 11.28 5.92 16.01
N THR A 268 11.81 4.82 16.50
CA THR A 268 13.01 4.80 17.36
C THR A 268 14.28 5.18 16.58
N THR A 269 14.38 4.81 15.31
CA THR A 269 15.51 5.16 14.46
C THR A 269 15.53 6.66 14.11
N LEU A 270 14.36 7.29 13.95
CA LEU A 270 14.26 8.73 13.67
C LEU A 270 14.62 9.61 14.87
N GLN A 271 14.34 9.15 16.11
CA GLN A 271 14.73 9.88 17.33
C GLN A 271 16.23 9.74 17.65
N ALA A 272 16.88 8.64 17.26
CA ALA A 272 18.30 8.44 17.49
C ALA A 272 19.22 9.31 16.61
N HIS A 273 18.72 9.86 15.51
CA HIS A 273 19.46 10.74 14.58
C HIS A 273 19.18 12.24 14.80
N ALA A 274 18.37 12.59 15.80
CA ALA A 274 18.06 13.97 16.16
C ALA A 274 18.73 14.33 17.49
N LEU A 275 20.07 14.36 17.56
CA LEU A 275 20.87 14.98 18.62
C LEU A 275 22.30 15.22 18.14
N PRO A 276 23.06 16.19 18.67
CA PRO A 276 22.75 17.58 18.97
C PRO A 276 23.77 18.57 18.40
N ARG A 277 23.36 19.82 18.26
CA ARG A 277 24.11 21.11 18.28
C ARG A 277 25.44 21.22 17.55
#